data_bb1cf0a0b897bd43492597bff7b80e43
#
_entry.id   bb1cf0a0b897bd43492597bff7b80e43
#
_cell.length_a   1.000
_cell.length_b   1.000
_cell.length_c   1.000
_cell.angle_alpha   90.00
_cell.angle_beta   90.00
_cell.angle_gamma   90.00
#
_symmetry.space_group_name_H-M   'P 1'
#
loop_
_entity.id
_entity.type
_entity.pdbx_description
1 polymer ?
#
loop_
_entity_poly.entity_id
_entity_poly.type
_entity_poly.pdbx_seq_one_letter_code
_entity_poly.pdbx_strand_id
1 'polypeptide(L)'
;VVAAVSGYLTDNDTSIVESHHFNDSVGNFFYMRTLFRPDGPKVPPIDMLRDGFKPIAHRFRMEWELHDMSRPPRVLIAVSKFGHCLFDLLHRWRAGQLAVDIPAVISNHEDMRSFVEWNGIPYHHLSVSNENRDAQEKQILGLVDELKIDLVVLARYMQILSPSLCEALSGRCINIHHSFLPAFAGADPYG
;
A
#
# COMPACT_ATOMS: atom_id res chain seq x y z
N VAL A 1 -13.58 17.90 -15.22
CA VAL A 1 -13.13 17.13 -14.06
C VAL A 1 -12.26 18.02 -13.16
N VAL A 2 -11.04 18.43 -13.60
CA VAL A 2 -10.07 19.18 -12.79
C VAL A 2 -10.70 20.38 -12.07
N ALA A 3 -11.37 21.28 -12.80
CA ALA A 3 -12.01 22.45 -12.20
C ALA A 3 -13.07 22.12 -11.15
N ALA A 4 -13.82 21.02 -11.32
CA ALA A 4 -14.83 20.61 -10.36
C ALA A 4 -14.19 20.06 -9.06
N VAL A 5 -13.11 19.27 -9.18
CA VAL A 5 -12.35 18.77 -8.02
C VAL A 5 -11.67 19.91 -7.27
N SER A 6 -10.97 20.79 -8.00
CA SER A 6 -10.26 21.94 -7.39
C SER A 6 -11.24 22.92 -6.73
N GLY A 7 -12.37 23.21 -7.39
CA GLY A 7 -13.41 24.06 -6.81
C GLY A 7 -13.97 23.49 -5.52
N TYR A 8 -14.31 22.19 -5.51
CA TYR A 8 -14.78 21.53 -4.31
C TYR A 8 -13.79 21.61 -3.13
N LEU A 9 -12.51 21.39 -3.41
CA LEU A 9 -11.48 21.49 -2.39
C LEU A 9 -11.36 22.93 -1.85
N THR A 10 -11.34 23.92 -2.73
CA THR A 10 -11.28 25.34 -2.36
C THR A 10 -12.51 25.78 -1.56
N ASP A 11 -13.71 25.35 -1.95
CA ASP A 11 -14.96 25.67 -1.26
C ASP A 11 -15.04 25.08 0.16
N ASN A 12 -14.19 24.09 0.47
CA ASN A 12 -14.06 23.46 1.78
C ASN A 12 -12.81 23.92 2.54
N ASP A 13 -12.31 25.13 2.30
CA ASP A 13 -11.17 25.71 2.99
C ASP A 13 -9.91 24.82 2.94
N THR A 14 -9.62 24.20 1.80
CA THR A 14 -8.40 23.43 1.61
C THR A 14 -7.53 24.01 0.50
N SER A 15 -6.21 23.87 0.63
CA SER A 15 -5.21 24.24 -0.37
C SER A 15 -4.64 23.00 -1.04
N ILE A 16 -4.61 23.02 -2.37
CA ILE A 16 -3.94 21.98 -3.16
C ILE A 16 -2.43 22.17 -3.03
N VAL A 17 -1.73 21.14 -2.57
CA VAL A 17 -0.27 21.10 -2.43
C VAL A 17 0.36 20.55 -3.71
N GLU A 18 -0.25 19.51 -4.27
CA GLU A 18 0.26 18.80 -5.44
C GLU A 18 -0.92 18.22 -6.23
N SER A 19 -0.86 18.30 -7.54
CA SER A 19 -1.87 17.67 -8.41
C SER A 19 -1.20 17.10 -9.64
N HIS A 20 -1.36 15.82 -9.85
CA HIS A 20 -0.94 15.09 -11.04
C HIS A 20 -2.15 14.54 -11.76
N HIS A 21 -2.13 14.65 -13.08
CA HIS A 21 -3.17 14.04 -13.90
C HIS A 21 -2.55 13.45 -15.16
N PHE A 22 -3.17 12.39 -15.62
CA PHE A 22 -2.76 11.67 -16.81
C PHE A 22 -4.00 11.29 -17.63
N ASN A 23 -3.93 11.51 -18.93
CA ASN A 23 -4.96 11.10 -19.86
C ASN A 23 -4.48 9.89 -20.64
N ASP A 24 -5.09 8.74 -20.38
CA ASP A 24 -4.87 7.53 -21.16
C ASP A 24 -5.72 7.60 -22.44
N SER A 25 -5.06 7.90 -23.55
CA SER A 25 -5.72 7.99 -24.86
C SER A 25 -6.14 6.63 -25.43
N VAL A 26 -5.58 5.52 -24.94
CA VAL A 26 -5.89 4.16 -25.40
C VAL A 26 -7.13 3.63 -24.68
N GLY A 27 -7.12 3.72 -23.35
CA GLY A 27 -8.25 3.28 -22.49
C GLY A 27 -9.36 4.33 -22.37
N ASN A 28 -9.13 5.56 -22.85
CA ASN A 28 -10.03 6.71 -22.69
C ASN A 28 -10.36 7.00 -21.21
N PHE A 29 -9.36 6.82 -20.34
CA PHE A 29 -9.46 7.12 -18.92
C PHE A 29 -8.67 8.37 -18.57
N PHE A 30 -9.22 9.16 -17.64
CA PHE A 30 -8.54 10.29 -17.03
C PHE A 30 -8.24 9.97 -15.59
N TYR A 31 -6.96 9.96 -15.23
CA TYR A 31 -6.48 9.73 -13.86
C TYR A 31 -6.04 11.04 -13.24
N MET A 32 -6.42 11.27 -11.98
CA MET A 32 -6.02 12.44 -11.22
C MET A 32 -5.67 12.05 -9.79
N ARG A 33 -4.51 12.48 -9.32
CA ARG A 33 -4.09 12.39 -7.92
C ARG A 33 -3.86 13.79 -7.41
N THR A 34 -4.52 14.15 -6.31
CA THR A 34 -4.39 15.48 -5.71
C THR A 34 -4.08 15.34 -4.23
N LEU A 35 -2.97 15.95 -3.81
CA LEU A 35 -2.63 16.14 -2.40
C LEU A 35 -3.09 17.53 -1.99
N PHE A 36 -3.84 17.61 -0.90
CA PHE A 36 -4.31 18.87 -0.34
C PHE A 36 -4.15 18.90 1.17
N ARG A 37 -4.19 20.07 1.75
CA ARG A 37 -4.11 20.28 3.20
C ARG A 37 -5.20 21.23 3.68
N PRO A 38 -5.57 21.17 4.96
CA PRO A 38 -6.37 22.21 5.61
C PRO A 38 -5.72 23.59 5.43
N ASP A 39 -6.52 24.61 5.09
CA ASP A 39 -6.05 25.99 4.88
C ASP A 39 -6.99 27.03 5.50
N GLY A 40 -7.85 26.62 6.42
CA GLY A 40 -8.79 27.48 7.10
C GLY A 40 -9.48 26.78 8.28
N PRO A 41 -10.25 27.55 9.08
CA PRO A 41 -10.88 27.02 10.27
C PRO A 41 -12.15 26.18 10.00
N LYS A 42 -12.65 26.18 8.77
CA LYS A 42 -13.92 25.55 8.39
C LYS A 42 -13.77 24.23 7.65
N VAL A 43 -12.56 23.66 7.62
CA VAL A 43 -12.32 22.37 6.95
C VAL A 43 -13.18 21.30 7.61
N PRO A 44 -14.09 20.65 6.88
CA PRO A 44 -14.92 19.59 7.43
C PRO A 44 -14.09 18.35 7.79
N PRO A 45 -14.56 17.51 8.71
CA PRO A 45 -14.03 16.18 8.92
C PRO A 45 -13.99 15.38 7.60
N ILE A 46 -13.02 14.48 7.46
CA ILE A 46 -12.79 13.74 6.21
C ILE A 46 -14.03 12.98 5.70
N ASP A 47 -14.86 12.47 6.60
CA ASP A 47 -16.08 11.76 6.22
C ASP A 47 -17.11 12.71 5.59
N MET A 48 -17.21 13.96 6.08
CA MET A 48 -18.04 14.98 5.46
C MET A 48 -17.50 15.42 4.09
N LEU A 49 -16.17 15.50 3.95
CA LEU A 49 -15.55 15.73 2.64
C LEU A 49 -15.85 14.58 1.68
N ARG A 50 -15.81 13.34 2.13
CA ARG A 50 -16.19 12.18 1.30
C ARG A 50 -17.64 12.27 0.87
N ASP A 51 -18.55 12.53 1.80
CA ASP A 51 -19.97 12.62 1.49
C ASP A 51 -20.31 13.78 0.55
N GLY A 52 -19.72 14.94 0.78
CA GLY A 52 -19.91 16.11 -0.06
C GLY A 52 -19.32 15.97 -1.48
N PHE A 53 -18.32 15.11 -1.68
CA PHE A 53 -17.73 14.85 -2.98
C PHE A 53 -18.56 13.90 -3.86
N LYS A 54 -19.39 13.05 -3.27
CA LYS A 54 -20.20 12.04 -3.99
C LYS A 54 -20.98 12.60 -5.19
N PRO A 55 -21.66 13.77 -5.11
CA PRO A 55 -22.38 14.33 -6.26
C PRO A 55 -21.46 14.67 -7.44
N ILE A 56 -20.25 15.15 -7.15
CA ILE A 56 -19.24 15.47 -8.17
C ILE A 56 -18.75 14.20 -8.84
N ALA A 57 -18.38 13.20 -8.02
CA ALA A 57 -17.95 11.90 -8.51
C ALA A 57 -19.01 11.25 -9.39
N HIS A 58 -20.27 11.27 -8.98
CA HIS A 58 -21.40 10.74 -9.75
C HIS A 58 -21.57 11.47 -11.08
N ARG A 59 -21.51 12.81 -11.09
CA ARG A 59 -21.65 13.63 -12.31
C ARG A 59 -20.64 13.27 -13.39
N PHE A 60 -19.40 12.95 -12.98
CA PHE A 60 -18.29 12.63 -13.88
C PHE A 60 -18.01 11.13 -13.98
N ARG A 61 -18.82 10.27 -13.35
CA ARG A 61 -18.64 8.81 -13.30
C ARG A 61 -17.24 8.41 -12.83
N MET A 62 -16.79 9.03 -11.74
CA MET A 62 -15.47 8.77 -11.17
C MET A 62 -15.48 7.50 -10.30
N GLU A 63 -14.44 6.69 -10.45
CA GLU A 63 -13.96 5.81 -9.40
C GLU A 63 -12.96 6.63 -8.57
N TRP A 64 -13.15 6.73 -7.27
CA TRP A 64 -12.35 7.63 -6.46
C TRP A 64 -12.23 7.18 -5.02
N GLU A 65 -11.14 7.61 -4.40
CA GLU A 65 -10.84 7.40 -2.99
C GLU A 65 -10.31 8.70 -2.37
N LEU A 66 -10.59 8.90 -1.09
CA LEU A 66 -10.08 10.00 -0.29
C LEU A 66 -9.41 9.44 0.97
N HIS A 67 -8.10 9.63 1.08
CA HIS A 67 -7.29 9.11 2.18
C HIS A 67 -6.85 10.23 3.12
N ASP A 68 -6.92 9.98 4.43
CA ASP A 68 -6.34 10.86 5.44
C ASP A 68 -4.85 10.52 5.61
N MET A 69 -4.00 11.47 5.21
CA MET A 69 -2.53 11.35 5.30
C MET A 69 -1.96 11.83 6.64
N SER A 70 -2.82 12.25 7.58
CA SER A 70 -2.36 12.65 8.93
C SER A 70 -1.84 11.48 9.75
N ARG A 71 -2.30 10.27 9.43
CA ARG A 71 -1.81 9.01 10.00
C ARG A 71 -0.93 8.28 8.99
N PRO A 72 0.32 7.97 9.33
CA PRO A 72 1.15 7.12 8.48
C PRO A 72 0.47 5.78 8.20
N PRO A 73 0.44 5.29 6.94
CA PRO A 73 -0.12 3.99 6.64
C PRO A 73 0.67 2.89 7.33
N ARG A 74 -0.04 1.88 7.83
CA ARG A 74 0.54 0.72 8.51
C ARG A 74 0.93 -0.34 7.50
N VAL A 75 2.22 -0.63 7.42
CA VAL A 75 2.81 -1.50 6.39
C VAL A 75 3.32 -2.80 7.01
N LEU A 76 2.84 -3.93 6.52
CA LEU A 76 3.41 -5.24 6.79
C LEU A 76 4.40 -5.60 5.69
N ILE A 77 5.65 -5.87 6.03
CA ILE A 77 6.67 -6.28 5.06
C ILE A 77 6.82 -7.80 5.11
N ALA A 78 6.66 -8.45 3.97
CA ALA A 78 6.94 -9.88 3.81
C ALA A 78 8.27 -10.06 3.07
N VAL A 79 9.16 -10.86 3.65
CA VAL A 79 10.49 -11.15 3.10
C VAL A 79 10.77 -12.66 3.16
N SER A 80 11.64 -13.17 2.29
CA SER A 80 12.19 -14.53 2.39
C SER A 80 13.64 -14.47 2.86
N LYS A 81 14.50 -15.34 2.34
CA LYS A 81 15.88 -15.52 2.81
C LYS A 81 16.77 -14.29 2.55
N PHE A 82 16.58 -13.57 1.43
CA PHE A 82 17.46 -12.47 1.02
C PHE A 82 16.85 -11.11 1.37
N GLY A 83 17.61 -10.30 2.10
CA GLY A 83 17.11 -9.08 2.75
C GLY A 83 17.38 -7.76 2.01
N HIS A 84 17.98 -7.73 0.81
CA HIS A 84 18.41 -6.46 0.19
C HIS A 84 17.26 -5.45 -0.01
N CYS A 85 16.05 -5.89 -0.38
CA CYS A 85 14.88 -5.01 -0.46
C CYS A 85 14.43 -4.55 0.93
N LEU A 86 14.44 -5.44 1.92
CA LEU A 86 14.12 -5.13 3.31
C LEU A 86 15.11 -4.09 3.88
N PHE A 87 16.40 -4.25 3.61
CA PHE A 87 17.44 -3.32 4.09
C PHE A 87 17.22 -1.91 3.54
N ASP A 88 16.91 -1.76 2.25
CA ASP A 88 16.62 -0.45 1.65
C ASP A 88 15.35 0.17 2.25
N LEU A 89 14.27 -0.60 2.39
CA LEU A 89 13.02 -0.13 2.99
C LEU A 89 13.22 0.35 4.43
N LEU A 90 13.89 -0.43 5.29
CA LEU A 90 14.13 -0.05 6.67
C LEU A 90 15.13 1.11 6.80
N HIS A 91 16.12 1.20 5.91
CA HIS A 91 17.02 2.35 5.85
C HIS A 91 16.24 3.65 5.55
N ARG A 92 15.40 3.65 4.51
CA ARG A 92 14.58 4.81 4.15
C ARG A 92 13.57 5.18 5.24
N TRP A 93 12.97 4.19 5.87
CA TRP A 93 12.07 4.39 6.99
C TRP A 93 12.77 5.08 8.16
N ARG A 94 13.93 4.59 8.58
CA ARG A 94 14.72 5.22 9.65
C ARG A 94 15.25 6.61 9.29
N ALA A 95 15.57 6.84 8.04
CA ALA A 95 15.98 8.14 7.53
C ALA A 95 14.82 9.16 7.39
N GLY A 96 13.58 8.76 7.71
CA GLY A 96 12.39 9.61 7.55
C GLY A 96 11.97 9.87 6.10
N GLN A 97 12.53 9.11 5.15
CA GLN A 97 12.20 9.22 3.73
C GLN A 97 10.95 8.41 3.35
N LEU A 98 10.54 7.50 4.23
CA LEU A 98 9.35 6.66 4.05
C LEU A 98 8.44 6.88 5.26
N ALA A 99 7.39 7.69 5.06
CA ALA A 99 6.44 8.08 6.10
C ALA A 99 5.39 7.00 6.31
N VAL A 100 5.78 5.86 6.88
CA VAL A 100 4.92 4.71 7.20
C VAL A 100 5.17 4.23 8.63
N ASP A 101 4.19 3.54 9.21
CA ASP A 101 4.37 2.71 10.41
C ASP A 101 4.61 1.26 9.98
N ILE A 102 5.61 0.59 10.54
CA ILE A 102 5.94 -0.81 10.24
C ILE A 102 5.72 -1.64 11.51
N PRO A 103 4.49 -2.12 11.75
CA PRO A 103 4.16 -2.84 12.98
C PRO A 103 4.82 -4.22 13.07
N ALA A 104 5.11 -4.84 11.92
CA ALA A 104 5.75 -6.15 11.88
C ALA A 104 6.41 -6.43 10.52
N VAL A 105 7.33 -7.38 10.55
CA VAL A 105 7.88 -8.06 9.38
C VAL A 105 7.55 -9.54 9.50
N ILE A 106 7.09 -10.16 8.41
CA ILE A 106 6.87 -11.61 8.31
C ILE A 106 7.87 -12.25 7.38
N SER A 107 8.24 -13.48 7.65
CA SER A 107 9.11 -14.28 6.78
C SER A 107 8.88 -15.78 6.94
N ASN A 108 9.13 -16.51 5.87
CA ASN A 108 9.19 -17.98 5.90
C ASN A 108 10.59 -18.53 6.27
N HIS A 109 11.54 -17.66 6.63
CA HIS A 109 12.90 -17.97 7.08
C HIS A 109 13.27 -17.18 8.33
N GLU A 110 14.28 -17.61 9.06
CA GLU A 110 14.79 -16.93 10.26
C GLU A 110 15.92 -15.92 9.97
N ASP A 111 16.46 -15.95 8.76
CA ASP A 111 17.68 -15.22 8.39
C ASP A 111 17.63 -13.71 8.70
N MET A 112 16.46 -13.08 8.60
CA MET A 112 16.31 -11.64 8.79
C MET A 112 15.88 -11.22 10.20
N ARG A 113 15.60 -12.17 11.10
CA ARG A 113 15.09 -11.89 12.46
C ARG A 113 15.95 -10.89 13.22
N SER A 114 17.23 -11.20 13.39
CA SER A 114 18.12 -10.36 14.19
C SER A 114 18.21 -8.92 13.66
N PHE A 115 18.22 -8.76 12.34
CA PHE A 115 18.25 -7.45 11.71
C PHE A 115 16.96 -6.66 11.95
N VAL A 116 15.80 -7.31 11.82
CA VAL A 116 14.49 -6.67 12.01
C VAL A 116 14.28 -6.28 13.47
N GLU A 117 14.56 -7.20 14.40
CA GLU A 117 14.42 -6.96 15.84
C GLU A 117 15.41 -5.88 16.33
N TRP A 118 16.62 -5.82 15.77
CA TRP A 118 17.57 -4.72 16.06
C TRP A 118 17.01 -3.36 15.65
N ASN A 119 16.15 -3.30 14.64
CA ASN A 119 15.43 -2.08 14.25
C ASN A 119 14.21 -1.79 15.14
N GLY A 120 13.94 -2.61 16.15
CA GLY A 120 12.81 -2.45 17.07
C GLY A 120 11.47 -2.92 16.48
N ILE A 121 11.49 -3.70 15.42
CA ILE A 121 10.28 -4.17 14.72
C ILE A 121 10.03 -5.64 15.09
N PRO A 122 8.80 -6.03 15.46
CA PRO A 122 8.41 -7.41 15.66
C PRO A 122 8.64 -8.26 14.40
N TYR A 123 9.18 -9.48 14.60
CA TYR A 123 9.42 -10.43 13.52
C TYR A 123 8.60 -11.71 13.72
N HIS A 124 7.79 -12.07 12.73
CA HIS A 124 7.01 -13.29 12.74
C HIS A 124 7.58 -14.29 11.73
N HIS A 125 8.10 -15.39 12.23
CA HIS A 125 8.51 -16.51 11.39
C HIS A 125 7.30 -17.40 11.12
N LEU A 126 6.84 -17.40 9.87
CA LEU A 126 5.74 -18.19 9.38
C LEU A 126 6.25 -19.20 8.35
N SER A 127 6.75 -20.32 8.83
CA SER A 127 7.29 -21.37 7.97
C SER A 127 6.23 -21.88 7.00
N VAL A 128 6.63 -22.17 5.77
CA VAL A 128 5.72 -22.63 4.72
C VAL A 128 6.19 -23.97 4.13
N SER A 129 5.25 -24.88 3.95
CA SER A 129 5.38 -26.12 3.20
C SER A 129 4.13 -26.32 2.32
N ASN A 130 4.15 -27.31 1.47
CA ASN A 130 2.95 -27.65 0.66
C ASN A 130 1.75 -28.05 1.52
N GLU A 131 2.00 -28.57 2.73
CA GLU A 131 0.96 -29.08 3.63
C GLU A 131 0.35 -27.98 4.52
N ASN A 132 1.11 -26.92 4.83
CA ASN A 132 0.67 -25.91 5.78
C ASN A 132 0.40 -24.52 5.15
N ARG A 133 0.45 -24.40 3.84
CA ARG A 133 0.28 -23.12 3.11
C ARG A 133 -1.01 -22.39 3.53
N ASP A 134 -2.13 -23.11 3.51
CA ASP A 134 -3.43 -22.49 3.85
C ASP A 134 -3.46 -22.00 5.31
N ALA A 135 -2.83 -22.73 6.23
CA ALA A 135 -2.73 -22.32 7.61
C ALA A 135 -1.80 -21.10 7.77
N GLN A 136 -0.70 -21.07 7.05
CA GLN A 136 0.24 -19.95 7.04
C GLN A 136 -0.42 -18.68 6.44
N GLU A 137 -1.16 -18.80 5.34
CA GLU A 137 -1.86 -17.66 4.75
C GLU A 137 -2.97 -17.12 5.66
N LYS A 138 -3.68 -17.98 6.39
CA LYS A 138 -4.63 -17.54 7.43
C LYS A 138 -3.94 -16.79 8.56
N GLN A 139 -2.73 -17.18 8.96
CA GLN A 139 -1.94 -16.44 9.95
C GLN A 139 -1.54 -15.06 9.41
N ILE A 140 -1.16 -14.96 8.14
CA ILE A 140 -0.87 -13.66 7.50
C ILE A 140 -2.11 -12.76 7.54
N LEU A 141 -3.28 -13.24 7.14
CA LEU A 141 -4.53 -12.46 7.21
C LEU A 141 -4.89 -12.10 8.65
N GLY A 142 -4.71 -13.01 9.60
CA GLY A 142 -4.89 -12.70 11.03
C GLY A 142 -4.03 -11.53 11.51
N LEU A 143 -2.74 -11.51 11.14
CA LEU A 143 -1.84 -10.40 11.46
C LEU A 143 -2.25 -9.09 10.74
N VAL A 144 -2.70 -9.19 9.49
CA VAL A 144 -3.19 -8.02 8.74
C VAL A 144 -4.36 -7.37 9.46
N ASP A 145 -5.30 -8.16 9.96
CA ASP A 145 -6.49 -7.66 10.67
C ASP A 145 -6.15 -7.17 12.08
N GLU A 146 -5.40 -7.95 12.86
CA GLU A 146 -5.00 -7.62 14.23
C GLU A 146 -4.19 -6.32 14.29
N LEU A 147 -3.19 -6.20 13.40
CA LEU A 147 -2.31 -5.04 13.33
C LEU A 147 -2.88 -3.89 12.51
N LYS A 148 -4.10 -4.03 11.98
CA LYS A 148 -4.77 -3.02 11.14
C LYS A 148 -3.87 -2.53 10.01
N ILE A 149 -3.37 -3.47 9.22
CA ILE A 149 -2.43 -3.21 8.13
C ILE A 149 -3.19 -2.57 6.95
N ASP A 150 -2.68 -1.44 6.49
CA ASP A 150 -3.20 -0.74 5.32
C ASP A 150 -2.58 -1.27 4.02
N LEU A 151 -1.30 -1.70 4.05
CA LEU A 151 -0.57 -2.17 2.88
C LEU A 151 0.37 -3.34 3.22
N VAL A 152 0.37 -4.37 2.40
CA VAL A 152 1.34 -5.46 2.43
C VAL A 152 2.39 -5.25 1.34
N VAL A 153 3.67 -5.28 1.69
CA VAL A 153 4.80 -5.16 0.75
C VAL A 153 5.54 -6.47 0.67
N LEU A 154 5.51 -7.11 -0.49
CA LEU A 154 6.28 -8.32 -0.77
C LEU A 154 7.71 -7.91 -1.18
N ALA A 155 8.60 -7.78 -0.19
CA ALA A 155 9.99 -7.39 -0.37
C ALA A 155 10.86 -8.62 -0.67
N ARG A 156 10.77 -9.14 -1.89
CA ARG A 156 11.36 -10.42 -2.28
C ARG A 156 10.84 -11.60 -1.44
N TYR A 157 9.53 -11.66 -1.26
CA TYR A 157 8.87 -12.79 -0.66
C TYR A 157 8.68 -13.88 -1.72
N MET A 158 9.55 -14.90 -1.69
CA MET A 158 9.65 -15.92 -2.74
C MET A 158 8.59 -17.04 -2.59
N GLN A 159 7.35 -16.65 -2.30
CA GLN A 159 6.20 -17.54 -2.24
C GLN A 159 5.13 -17.07 -3.21
N ILE A 160 4.50 -18.01 -3.90
CA ILE A 160 3.34 -17.73 -4.74
C ILE A 160 2.13 -17.67 -3.80
N LEU A 161 1.45 -16.54 -3.77
CA LEU A 161 0.23 -16.35 -2.99
C LEU A 161 -0.91 -17.16 -3.62
N SER A 162 -1.80 -17.72 -2.78
CA SER A 162 -3.02 -18.37 -3.29
C SER A 162 -3.98 -17.33 -3.89
N PRO A 163 -4.90 -17.76 -4.76
CA PRO A 163 -5.94 -16.88 -5.28
C PRO A 163 -6.78 -16.22 -4.17
N SER A 164 -7.08 -16.97 -3.11
CA SER A 164 -7.83 -16.46 -1.95
C SER A 164 -7.09 -15.36 -1.19
N LEU A 165 -5.78 -15.50 -0.98
CA LEU A 165 -4.97 -14.46 -0.35
C LEU A 165 -4.83 -13.24 -1.27
N CYS A 166 -4.67 -13.43 -2.59
CA CYS A 166 -4.65 -12.34 -3.56
C CYS A 166 -5.96 -11.55 -3.56
N GLU A 167 -7.10 -12.24 -3.51
CA GLU A 167 -8.42 -11.60 -3.43
C GLU A 167 -8.58 -10.80 -2.12
N ALA A 168 -8.23 -11.40 -0.98
CA ALA A 168 -8.31 -10.75 0.33
C ALA A 168 -7.41 -9.51 0.45
N LEU A 169 -6.27 -9.49 -0.25
CA LEU A 169 -5.32 -8.38 -0.27
C LEU A 169 -5.47 -7.49 -1.52
N SER A 170 -6.55 -7.65 -2.29
CA SER A 170 -6.79 -6.84 -3.49
C SER A 170 -6.75 -5.34 -3.18
N GLY A 171 -6.02 -4.56 -3.98
CA GLY A 171 -5.83 -3.12 -3.80
C GLY A 171 -4.90 -2.71 -2.66
N ARG A 172 -4.43 -3.64 -1.81
CA ARG A 172 -3.55 -3.37 -0.66
C ARG A 172 -2.35 -4.30 -0.54
N CYS A 173 -1.86 -4.80 -1.68
CA CYS A 173 -0.63 -5.58 -1.73
C CYS A 173 0.21 -5.16 -2.92
N ILE A 174 1.50 -4.89 -2.70
CA ILE A 174 2.45 -4.59 -3.76
C ILE A 174 3.64 -5.56 -3.70
N ASN A 175 4.18 -5.89 -4.87
CA ASN A 175 5.32 -6.78 -5.01
C ASN A 175 6.48 -6.08 -5.73
N ILE A 176 7.69 -6.28 -5.23
CA ILE A 176 8.91 -5.94 -5.95
C ILE A 176 9.26 -7.13 -6.84
N HIS A 177 8.98 -7.02 -8.12
CA HIS A 177 9.26 -8.08 -9.09
C HIS A 177 10.59 -7.86 -9.79
N HIS A 178 11.38 -8.94 -9.92
CA HIS A 178 12.75 -8.88 -10.44
C HIS A 178 12.86 -8.94 -11.98
N SER A 179 11.72 -9.07 -12.67
CA SER A 179 11.67 -9.16 -14.13
C SER A 179 10.58 -8.29 -14.73
N PHE A 180 10.66 -8.07 -16.06
CA PHE A 180 9.64 -7.34 -16.78
C PHE A 180 8.34 -8.14 -16.93
N LEU A 181 7.28 -7.70 -16.28
CA LEU A 181 5.94 -8.24 -16.44
C LEU A 181 5.21 -7.54 -17.62
N PRO A 182 4.38 -8.27 -18.38
CA PRO A 182 4.07 -9.71 -18.28
C PRO A 182 4.99 -10.62 -19.06
N ALA A 183 6.05 -10.08 -19.72
CA ALA A 183 6.88 -10.83 -20.68
C ALA A 183 7.69 -11.96 -20.02
N PHE A 184 8.13 -11.77 -18.79
CA PHE A 184 8.96 -12.73 -18.05
C PHE A 184 8.30 -13.01 -16.69
N ALA A 185 7.18 -13.71 -16.70
CA ALA A 185 6.49 -14.12 -15.48
C ALA A 185 7.04 -15.45 -14.96
N GLY A 186 7.07 -15.61 -13.63
CA GLY A 186 7.48 -16.86 -12.98
C GLY A 186 8.55 -16.67 -11.92
N ALA A 187 8.91 -17.77 -11.25
CA ALA A 187 9.88 -17.76 -10.17
C ALA A 187 11.33 -17.66 -10.66
N ASP A 188 11.60 -18.17 -11.85
CA ASP A 188 12.91 -18.13 -12.51
C ASP A 188 12.77 -17.68 -13.98
N PRO A 189 12.54 -16.38 -14.21
CA PRO A 189 12.19 -15.85 -15.53
C PRO A 189 13.36 -15.78 -16.51
N TYR A 190 14.59 -16.02 -16.05
CA TYR A 190 15.81 -15.99 -16.87
C TYR A 190 16.59 -17.32 -16.84
N GLY A 191 16.01 -18.37 -16.18
CA GLY A 191 16.60 -19.68 -15.90
C GLY A 191 16.99 -20.56 -17.02
#